data_090e0199e98bfe88f2f3d17c3070ca75
#
_entry.id   090e0199e98bfe88f2f3d17c3070ca75
#
_cell.length_a   1.000
_cell.length_b   1.000
_cell.length_c   1.000
_cell.angle_alpha   90.00
_cell.angle_beta   90.00
_cell.angle_gamma   90.00
#
_symmetry.space_group_name_H-M   'P 1'
#
loop_
_entity.id
_entity.type
_entity.pdbx_description
1 polymer ?
#
loop_
_entity_poly.entity_id
_entity_poly.type
_entity_poly.pdbx_seq_one_letter_code
_entity_poly.pdbx_strand_id
1 'polypeptide(L)'
;DAASLAALLEPGPAGLAERVDGQLEARIPQLDALERRVLAQTIVAEAAAARIDPLLVLALIEVESAYDPAALSERGARGLMQLREPTMRRELERHGLVLEDPRDPVANVRAGVRYLRRLLDAFGREEVALMAYNAGPNRILGYLRTGEIPERFHAYPRRVRTELRRLRRSMGDEPATAIAEARVLPGAQ
;
A
#
# COMPACT_ATOMS: atom_id res chain seq x y z
N ASP A 1 11.31 3.81 -30.57
CA ASP A 1 11.05 2.56 -29.89
C ASP A 1 9.83 2.74 -28.98
N ALA A 2 8.82 1.86 -29.14
CA ALA A 2 7.53 1.96 -28.45
C ALA A 2 7.68 1.96 -26.90
N ALA A 3 8.68 1.27 -26.37
CA ALA A 3 8.99 1.24 -24.93
C ALA A 3 9.49 2.62 -24.43
N SER A 4 10.29 3.34 -25.25
CA SER A 4 10.74 4.70 -24.92
C SER A 4 9.59 5.72 -24.95
N LEU A 5 8.61 5.54 -25.86
CA LEU A 5 7.43 6.40 -25.91
C LEU A 5 6.49 6.14 -24.71
N ALA A 6 6.31 4.88 -24.32
CA ALA A 6 5.52 4.51 -23.14
C ALA A 6 6.11 5.10 -21.86
N ALA A 7 7.44 5.07 -21.70
CA ALA A 7 8.12 5.68 -20.55
C ALA A 7 7.98 7.21 -20.47
N LEU A 8 7.78 7.88 -21.63
CA LEU A 8 7.51 9.32 -21.69
C LEU A 8 6.05 9.69 -21.37
N LEU A 9 5.15 8.71 -21.42
CA LEU A 9 3.72 8.88 -21.12
C LEU A 9 3.39 8.53 -19.65
N GLU A 10 4.34 7.90 -18.92
CA GLU A 10 4.17 7.66 -17.49
C GLU A 10 4.15 9.01 -16.76
N PRO A 11 3.12 9.28 -15.93
CA PRO A 11 3.09 10.49 -15.13
C PRO A 11 4.32 10.52 -14.23
N GLY A 12 5.14 11.57 -14.33
CA GLY A 12 6.23 11.79 -13.41
C GLY A 12 5.73 11.80 -11.95
N PRO A 13 6.63 11.76 -10.96
CA PRO A 13 6.25 11.72 -9.54
C PRO A 13 5.22 12.78 -9.13
N ALA A 14 5.26 13.97 -9.72
CA ALA A 14 4.30 15.04 -9.47
C ALA A 14 2.88 14.66 -9.96
N GLY A 15 2.75 14.16 -11.18
CA GLY A 15 1.45 13.73 -11.71
C GLY A 15 0.86 12.53 -10.96
N LEU A 16 1.70 11.63 -10.43
CA LEU A 16 1.24 10.55 -9.58
C LEU A 16 0.74 11.07 -8.23
N ALA A 17 1.42 12.03 -7.62
CA ALA A 17 0.98 12.64 -6.37
C ALA A 17 -0.37 13.36 -6.51
N GLU A 18 -0.61 14.05 -7.65
CA GLU A 18 -1.90 14.67 -7.95
C GLU A 18 -3.02 13.62 -8.11
N ARG A 19 -2.75 12.50 -8.76
CA ARG A 19 -3.71 11.39 -8.87
C ARG A 19 -4.02 10.77 -7.53
N VAL A 20 -3.01 10.59 -6.68
CA VAL A 20 -3.18 10.11 -5.29
C VAL A 20 -3.98 11.12 -4.49
N ASP A 21 -3.69 12.43 -4.60
CA ASP A 21 -4.47 13.49 -3.94
C ASP A 21 -5.96 13.42 -4.32
N GLY A 22 -6.28 13.28 -5.60
CA GLY A 22 -7.66 13.11 -6.05
C GLY A 22 -8.35 11.86 -5.48
N GLN A 23 -7.63 10.76 -5.30
CA GLN A 23 -8.17 9.57 -4.61
C GLN A 23 -8.44 9.85 -3.13
N LEU A 24 -7.52 10.54 -2.46
CA LEU A 24 -7.68 10.91 -1.04
C LEU A 24 -8.82 11.91 -0.82
N GLU A 25 -9.05 12.84 -1.76
CA GLU A 25 -10.16 13.81 -1.70
C GLU A 25 -11.52 13.12 -1.58
N ALA A 26 -11.73 12.09 -2.39
CA ALA A 26 -12.97 11.33 -2.36
C ALA A 26 -13.11 10.43 -1.12
N ARG A 27 -12.00 10.07 -0.47
CA ARG A 27 -11.98 9.03 0.57
C ARG A 27 -11.76 9.58 1.99
N ILE A 28 -11.10 10.73 2.12
CA ILE A 28 -10.77 11.36 3.42
C ILE A 28 -11.24 12.83 3.39
N PRO A 29 -12.55 13.09 3.33
CA PRO A 29 -13.08 14.45 3.20
C PRO A 29 -12.83 15.34 4.43
N GLN A 30 -12.41 14.77 5.56
CA GLN A 30 -12.08 15.50 6.78
C GLN A 30 -10.69 16.16 6.75
N LEU A 31 -9.80 15.76 5.84
CA LEU A 31 -8.52 16.43 5.65
C LEU A 31 -8.70 17.69 4.79
N ASP A 32 -8.06 18.78 5.20
CA ASP A 32 -7.98 19.95 4.34
C ASP A 32 -7.08 19.71 3.11
N ALA A 33 -7.11 20.65 2.16
CA ALA A 33 -6.39 20.49 0.90
C ALA A 33 -4.86 20.42 1.09
N LEU A 34 -4.31 21.07 2.11
CA LEU A 34 -2.88 21.04 2.39
C LEU A 34 -2.48 19.73 3.05
N GLU A 35 -3.20 19.32 4.09
CA GLU A 35 -3.01 18.03 4.78
C GLU A 35 -3.07 16.86 3.78
N ARG A 36 -4.08 16.87 2.91
CA ARG A 36 -4.29 15.86 1.89
C ARG A 36 -3.12 15.79 0.89
N ARG A 37 -2.66 16.95 0.40
CA ARG A 37 -1.50 17.02 -0.51
C ARG A 37 -0.21 16.52 0.14
N VAL A 38 0.03 16.90 1.40
CA VAL A 38 1.18 16.42 2.17
C VAL A 38 1.11 14.92 2.34
N LEU A 39 -0.06 14.37 2.62
CA LEU A 39 -0.26 12.92 2.72
C LEU A 39 -0.03 12.21 1.39
N ALA A 40 -0.57 12.74 0.28
CA ALA A 40 -0.38 12.20 -1.07
C ALA A 40 1.10 12.17 -1.47
N GLN A 41 1.81 13.29 -1.26
CA GLN A 41 3.25 13.37 -1.51
C GLN A 41 4.04 12.39 -0.63
N THR A 42 3.64 12.22 0.63
CA THR A 42 4.26 11.26 1.53
C THR A 42 4.08 9.82 1.04
N ILE A 43 2.87 9.45 0.61
CA ILE A 43 2.59 8.12 0.06
C ILE A 43 3.52 7.84 -1.14
N VAL A 44 3.59 8.77 -2.09
CA VAL A 44 4.40 8.59 -3.29
C VAL A 44 5.90 8.56 -2.97
N ALA A 45 6.38 9.47 -2.13
CA ALA A 45 7.79 9.56 -1.77
C ALA A 45 8.28 8.33 -0.98
N GLU A 46 7.52 7.91 0.04
CA GLU A 46 7.88 6.73 0.85
C GLU A 46 7.79 5.44 0.04
N ALA A 47 6.78 5.31 -0.83
CA ALA A 47 6.65 4.17 -1.73
C ALA A 47 7.84 4.07 -2.70
N ALA A 48 8.22 5.20 -3.33
CA ALA A 48 9.38 5.27 -4.21
C ALA A 48 10.69 4.91 -3.48
N ALA A 49 10.92 5.49 -2.30
CA ALA A 49 12.09 5.19 -1.47
C ALA A 49 12.15 3.72 -1.05
N ALA A 50 11.00 3.12 -0.78
CA ALA A 50 10.85 1.72 -0.42
C ALA A 50 10.85 0.77 -1.64
N ARG A 51 10.81 1.27 -2.87
CA ARG A 51 10.60 0.49 -4.10
C ARG A 51 9.33 -0.36 -4.04
N ILE A 52 8.26 0.25 -3.59
CA ILE A 52 6.91 -0.32 -3.49
C ILE A 52 6.00 0.45 -4.44
N ASP A 53 5.08 -0.24 -5.10
CA ASP A 53 4.04 0.39 -5.90
C ASP A 53 3.16 1.29 -4.99
N PRO A 54 3.03 2.60 -5.25
CA PRO A 54 2.14 3.47 -4.48
C PRO A 54 0.69 3.00 -4.44
N LEU A 55 0.22 2.33 -5.49
CA LEU A 55 -1.14 1.76 -5.51
C LEU A 55 -1.28 0.57 -4.54
N LEU A 56 -0.18 -0.17 -4.29
CA LEU A 56 -0.18 -1.18 -3.23
C LEU A 56 -0.32 -0.55 -1.84
N VAL A 57 0.29 0.63 -1.62
CA VAL A 57 0.12 1.37 -0.36
C VAL A 57 -1.33 1.82 -0.20
N LEU A 58 -1.96 2.36 -1.25
CA LEU A 58 -3.38 2.75 -1.24
C LEU A 58 -4.30 1.53 -1.01
N ALA A 59 -3.99 0.39 -1.63
CA ALA A 59 -4.74 -0.85 -1.42
C ALA A 59 -4.65 -1.35 0.04
N LEU A 60 -3.48 -1.21 0.67
CA LEU A 60 -3.30 -1.50 2.09
C LEU A 60 -4.13 -0.56 2.96
N ILE A 61 -4.09 0.74 2.72
CA ILE A 61 -4.89 1.74 3.45
C ILE A 61 -6.38 1.41 3.36
N GLU A 62 -6.88 1.04 2.18
CA GLU A 62 -8.27 0.60 2.03
C GLU A 62 -8.59 -0.63 2.88
N VAL A 63 -7.75 -1.65 2.82
CA VAL A 63 -8.00 -2.92 3.52
C VAL A 63 -7.87 -2.78 5.04
N GLU A 64 -6.98 -1.92 5.52
CA GLU A 64 -6.68 -1.73 6.94
C GLU A 64 -7.68 -0.81 7.64
N SER A 65 -8.04 0.29 7.02
CA SER A 65 -8.83 1.34 7.68
C SER A 65 -10.02 1.86 6.85
N ALA A 66 -10.18 1.42 5.61
CA ALA A 66 -11.09 2.06 4.64
C ALA A 66 -10.84 3.58 4.53
N TYR A 67 -9.58 3.99 4.60
CA TYR A 67 -9.13 5.39 4.61
C TYR A 67 -9.55 6.20 5.86
N ASP A 68 -9.88 5.58 6.98
CA ASP A 68 -10.13 6.29 8.23
C ASP A 68 -8.82 6.57 8.98
N PRO A 69 -8.34 7.83 9.05
CA PRO A 69 -7.13 8.18 9.78
C PRO A 69 -7.29 8.06 11.30
N ALA A 70 -8.53 8.05 11.80
CA ALA A 70 -8.84 7.88 13.21
C ALA A 70 -9.09 6.42 13.62
N ALA A 71 -9.05 5.49 12.66
CA ALA A 71 -9.33 4.07 12.91
C ALA A 71 -8.50 3.51 14.07
N LEU A 72 -9.17 2.81 14.98
CA LEU A 72 -8.58 2.16 16.14
C LEU A 72 -9.14 0.75 16.30
N SER A 73 -8.30 -0.26 16.17
CA SER A 73 -8.70 -1.65 16.39
C SER A 73 -8.73 -2.02 17.87
N GLU A 74 -9.47 -3.08 18.22
CA GLU A 74 -9.49 -3.67 19.58
C GLU A 74 -8.10 -4.07 20.07
N ARG A 75 -7.17 -4.34 19.18
CA ARG A 75 -5.79 -4.72 19.50
C ARG A 75 -4.83 -3.53 19.56
N GLY A 76 -5.34 -2.30 19.49
CA GLY A 76 -4.57 -1.06 19.57
C GLY A 76 -3.79 -0.70 18.31
N ALA A 77 -4.16 -1.26 17.14
CA ALA A 77 -3.65 -0.79 15.86
C ALA A 77 -4.39 0.50 15.47
N ARG A 78 -3.66 1.47 14.89
CA ARG A 78 -4.15 2.84 14.65
C ARG A 78 -3.90 3.32 13.24
N GLY A 79 -4.76 4.22 12.79
CA GLY A 79 -4.60 5.05 11.62
C GLY A 79 -4.73 4.31 10.29
N LEU A 80 -4.34 4.98 9.22
CA LEU A 80 -4.54 4.55 7.85
C LEU A 80 -3.97 3.16 7.55
N MET A 81 -2.78 2.83 8.06
CA MET A 81 -2.10 1.56 7.83
C MET A 81 -2.14 0.62 9.05
N GLN A 82 -2.99 0.90 10.02
CA GLN A 82 -3.28 0.06 11.20
C GLN A 82 -2.02 -0.49 11.88
N LEU A 83 -1.12 0.41 12.26
CA LEU A 83 0.06 0.02 13.03
C LEU A 83 -0.17 0.19 14.53
N ARG A 84 0.38 -0.75 15.29
CA ARG A 84 0.48 -0.57 16.74
C ARG A 84 1.56 0.46 17.06
N GLU A 85 1.33 1.32 18.05
CA GLU A 85 2.25 2.41 18.41
C GLU A 85 3.71 1.94 18.61
N PRO A 86 4.01 0.81 19.31
CA PRO A 86 5.38 0.35 19.45
C PRO A 86 6.05 -0.03 18.11
N THR A 87 5.26 -0.50 17.14
CA THR A 87 5.77 -0.80 15.78
C THR A 87 6.05 0.50 15.05
N MET A 88 5.11 1.43 15.08
CA MET A 88 5.22 2.73 14.43
C MET A 88 6.44 3.51 14.94
N ARG A 89 6.60 3.62 16.26
CA ARG A 89 7.73 4.25 16.91
C ARG A 89 9.06 3.63 16.46
N ARG A 90 9.17 2.31 16.51
CA ARG A 90 10.39 1.59 16.13
C ARG A 90 10.76 1.78 14.66
N GLU A 91 9.77 1.78 13.75
CA GLU A 91 10.05 1.99 12.32
C GLU A 91 10.50 3.42 12.03
N LEU A 92 9.97 4.40 12.71
CA LEU A 92 10.42 5.80 12.59
C LEU A 92 11.82 6.00 13.18
N GLU A 93 12.07 5.50 14.39
CA GLU A 93 13.37 5.60 15.08
C GLU A 93 14.52 4.98 14.28
N ARG A 94 14.28 3.87 13.56
CA ARG A 94 15.26 3.24 12.65
C ARG A 94 15.77 4.17 11.56
N HIS A 95 15.00 5.23 11.27
CA HIS A 95 15.31 6.23 10.25
C HIS A 95 15.58 7.63 10.84
N GLY A 96 15.86 7.70 12.14
CA GLY A 96 16.16 8.96 12.83
C GLY A 96 14.97 9.88 13.01
N LEU A 97 13.73 9.37 12.91
CA LEU A 97 12.52 10.13 13.11
C LEU A 97 11.90 9.84 14.47
N VAL A 98 11.29 10.86 15.06
CA VAL A 98 10.56 10.76 16.32
C VAL A 98 9.07 10.68 16.05
N LEU A 99 8.38 9.81 16.78
CA LEU A 99 6.92 9.76 16.77
C LEU A 99 6.40 10.76 17.80
N GLU A 100 5.91 11.90 17.34
CA GLU A 100 5.33 12.95 18.17
C GLU A 100 3.86 12.65 18.52
N ASP A 101 3.03 12.40 17.49
CA ASP A 101 1.63 12.02 17.67
C ASP A 101 1.34 10.68 16.97
N PRO A 102 0.92 9.63 17.70
CA PRO A 102 0.50 8.37 17.11
C PRO A 102 -0.73 8.46 16.21
N ARG A 103 -1.44 9.59 16.19
CA ARG A 103 -2.61 9.82 15.34
C ARG A 103 -2.26 10.54 14.04
N ASP A 104 -1.02 11.05 13.90
CA ASP A 104 -0.59 11.71 12.68
C ASP A 104 -0.63 10.74 11.48
N PRO A 105 -1.47 11.01 10.45
CA PRO A 105 -1.61 10.14 9.29
C PRO A 105 -0.32 10.07 8.45
N VAL A 106 0.48 11.14 8.43
CA VAL A 106 1.76 11.18 7.73
C VAL A 106 2.78 10.26 8.40
N ALA A 107 2.91 10.35 9.72
CA ALA A 107 3.79 9.46 10.50
C ALA A 107 3.33 7.99 10.38
N ASN A 108 2.02 7.76 10.36
CA ASN A 108 1.43 6.42 10.20
C ASN A 108 1.79 5.80 8.85
N VAL A 109 1.63 6.55 7.75
CA VAL A 109 2.00 6.09 6.41
C VAL A 109 3.50 5.85 6.30
N ARG A 110 4.34 6.78 6.77
CA ARG A 110 5.81 6.59 6.78
C ARG A 110 6.21 5.29 7.47
N ALA A 111 5.72 5.09 8.68
CA ALA A 111 6.01 3.87 9.43
C ALA A 111 5.47 2.62 8.73
N GLY A 112 4.25 2.67 8.19
CA GLY A 112 3.60 1.56 7.52
C GLY A 112 4.32 1.08 6.26
N VAL A 113 4.73 2.01 5.40
CA VAL A 113 5.48 1.69 4.18
C VAL A 113 6.85 1.08 4.52
N ARG A 114 7.56 1.65 5.50
CA ARG A 114 8.86 1.14 5.96
C ARG A 114 8.73 -0.24 6.62
N TYR A 115 7.68 -0.43 7.40
CA TYR A 115 7.38 -1.74 7.97
C TYR A 115 7.11 -2.79 6.88
N LEU A 116 6.28 -2.44 5.88
CA LEU A 116 6.04 -3.31 4.73
C LEU A 116 7.33 -3.65 3.99
N ARG A 117 8.19 -2.64 3.70
CA ARG A 117 9.48 -2.87 3.04
C ARG A 117 10.32 -3.87 3.81
N ARG A 118 10.45 -3.69 5.12
CA ARG A 118 11.20 -4.61 5.97
C ARG A 118 10.64 -6.04 5.93
N LEU A 119 9.33 -6.20 5.86
CA LEU A 119 8.71 -7.52 5.71
C LEU A 119 8.97 -8.13 4.33
N LEU A 120 8.92 -7.32 3.27
CA LEU A 120 9.27 -7.76 1.92
C LEU A 120 10.72 -8.24 1.84
N ASP A 121 11.64 -7.51 2.47
CA ASP A 121 13.06 -7.91 2.55
C ASP A 121 13.27 -9.20 3.36
N ALA A 122 12.54 -9.34 4.46
CA ALA A 122 12.66 -10.50 5.34
C ALA A 122 12.08 -11.79 4.76
N PHE A 123 10.98 -11.70 4.02
CA PHE A 123 10.26 -12.87 3.51
C PHE A 123 10.50 -13.16 2.02
N GLY A 124 11.00 -12.21 1.24
CA GLY A 124 11.31 -12.35 -0.18
C GLY A 124 10.10 -12.57 -1.11
N ARG A 125 8.90 -12.81 -0.57
CA ARG A 125 7.65 -13.04 -1.30
C ARG A 125 6.58 -12.08 -0.79
N GLU A 126 6.00 -11.28 -1.69
CA GLU A 126 4.97 -10.30 -1.36
C GLU A 126 3.79 -10.90 -0.58
N GLU A 127 3.29 -12.04 -1.05
CA GLU A 127 2.17 -12.71 -0.39
C GLU A 127 2.46 -13.05 1.08
N VAL A 128 3.66 -13.58 1.35
CA VAL A 128 4.08 -13.94 2.71
C VAL A 128 4.34 -12.69 3.56
N ALA A 129 4.92 -11.64 2.96
CA ALA A 129 5.10 -10.34 3.63
C ALA A 129 3.76 -9.71 4.03
N LEU A 130 2.75 -9.78 3.15
CA LEU A 130 1.40 -9.30 3.47
C LEU A 130 0.74 -10.14 4.58
N MET A 131 0.93 -11.46 4.58
CA MET A 131 0.48 -12.31 5.70
C MET A 131 1.16 -11.90 7.01
N ALA A 132 2.48 -11.64 6.97
CA ALA A 132 3.25 -11.20 8.12
C ALA A 132 2.86 -9.79 8.60
N TYR A 133 2.49 -8.91 7.69
CA TYR A 133 1.97 -7.58 8.01
C TYR A 133 0.70 -7.70 8.88
N ASN A 134 -0.26 -8.48 8.44
CA ASN A 134 -1.54 -8.64 9.13
C ASN A 134 -1.46 -9.52 10.39
N ALA A 135 -0.78 -10.66 10.32
CA ALA A 135 -0.78 -11.67 11.38
C ALA A 135 0.39 -11.56 12.35
N GLY A 136 1.39 -10.74 12.02
CA GLY A 136 2.65 -10.62 12.75
C GLY A 136 3.75 -11.54 12.21
N PRO A 137 4.98 -11.04 12.05
CA PRO A 137 6.07 -11.77 11.41
C PRO A 137 6.47 -13.05 12.15
N ASN A 138 6.52 -13.03 13.47
CA ASN A 138 6.91 -14.20 14.25
C ASN A 138 5.94 -15.37 14.08
N ARG A 139 4.64 -15.08 13.93
CA ARG A 139 3.62 -16.09 13.68
C ARG A 139 3.82 -16.76 12.32
N ILE A 140 4.04 -15.97 11.28
CA ILE A 140 4.26 -16.49 9.93
C ILE A 140 5.58 -17.25 9.83
N LEU A 141 6.66 -16.75 10.46
CA LEU A 141 7.92 -17.49 10.58
C LEU A 141 7.75 -18.84 11.26
N GLY A 142 6.89 -18.92 12.29
CA GLY A 142 6.56 -20.18 12.95
C GLY A 142 5.98 -21.19 11.96
N TYR A 143 5.00 -20.80 11.17
CA TYR A 143 4.39 -21.66 10.16
C TYR A 143 5.35 -22.05 9.03
N LEU A 144 6.19 -21.14 8.57
CA LEU A 144 7.21 -21.45 7.56
C LEU A 144 8.20 -22.53 8.03
N ARG A 145 8.52 -22.57 9.32
CA ARG A 145 9.39 -23.62 9.91
C ARG A 145 8.70 -24.96 9.98
N THR A 146 7.38 -25.02 10.11
CA THR A 146 6.58 -26.25 10.10
C THR A 146 6.19 -26.71 8.69
N GLY A 147 6.49 -25.90 7.67
CA GLY A 147 6.32 -26.24 6.24
C GLY A 147 5.00 -25.80 5.65
N GLU A 148 4.00 -25.36 6.44
CA GLU A 148 2.69 -24.99 5.91
C GLU A 148 2.10 -23.75 6.62
N ILE A 149 1.65 -22.77 5.81
CA ILE A 149 0.88 -21.63 6.31
C ILE A 149 -0.62 -21.95 6.15
N PRO A 150 -1.40 -21.94 7.24
CA PRO A 150 -2.83 -22.23 7.19
C PRO A 150 -3.60 -21.29 6.22
N GLU A 151 -4.58 -21.85 5.52
CA GLU A 151 -5.36 -21.16 4.47
C GLU A 151 -5.98 -19.82 4.93
N ARG A 152 -6.39 -19.71 6.19
CA ARG A 152 -6.96 -18.48 6.74
C ARG A 152 -6.05 -17.24 6.58
N PHE A 153 -4.72 -17.41 6.48
CA PHE A 153 -3.79 -16.28 6.31
C PHE A 153 -3.72 -15.79 4.87
N HIS A 154 -4.15 -16.57 3.89
CA HIS A 154 -4.19 -16.17 2.48
C HIS A 154 -5.33 -15.18 2.15
N ALA A 155 -6.33 -15.08 3.01
CA ALA A 155 -7.47 -14.17 2.80
C ALA A 155 -7.04 -12.70 2.73
N TYR A 156 -6.10 -12.29 3.58
CA TYR A 156 -5.62 -10.91 3.62
C TYR A 156 -4.86 -10.50 2.35
N PRO A 157 -3.82 -11.20 1.87
CA PRO A 157 -3.19 -10.91 0.59
C PRO A 157 -4.17 -10.88 -0.59
N ARG A 158 -5.16 -11.79 -0.60
CA ARG A 158 -6.20 -11.79 -1.65
C ARG A 158 -7.03 -10.52 -1.65
N ARG A 159 -7.43 -10.00 -0.47
CA ARG A 159 -8.14 -8.73 -0.34
C ARG A 159 -7.31 -7.57 -0.86
N VAL A 160 -6.05 -7.47 -0.44
CA VAL A 160 -5.12 -6.42 -0.88
C VAL A 160 -4.94 -6.45 -2.39
N ARG A 161 -4.70 -7.61 -2.99
CA ARG A 161 -4.55 -7.75 -4.44
C ARG A 161 -5.83 -7.43 -5.21
N THR A 162 -6.99 -7.72 -4.65
CA THR A 162 -8.28 -7.36 -5.26
C THR A 162 -8.43 -5.85 -5.30
N GLU A 163 -8.10 -5.18 -4.20
CA GLU A 163 -8.16 -3.73 -4.13
C GLU A 163 -7.11 -3.07 -5.04
N LEU A 164 -5.89 -3.59 -5.07
CA LEU A 164 -4.85 -3.12 -6.00
C LEU A 164 -5.31 -3.19 -7.46
N ARG A 165 -5.93 -4.30 -7.87
CA ARG A 165 -6.49 -4.41 -9.24
C ARG A 165 -7.61 -3.39 -9.48
N ARG A 166 -8.46 -3.13 -8.49
CA ARG A 166 -9.52 -2.11 -8.58
C ARG A 166 -8.92 -0.72 -8.79
N LEU A 167 -7.92 -0.36 -7.99
CA LEU A 167 -7.22 0.93 -8.09
C LEU A 167 -6.51 1.10 -9.43
N ARG A 168 -5.81 0.09 -9.93
CA ARG A 168 -5.15 0.14 -11.24
C ARG A 168 -6.16 0.43 -12.34
N ARG A 169 -7.31 -0.24 -12.37
CA ARG A 169 -8.37 0.05 -13.35
C ARG A 169 -8.91 1.47 -13.22
N SER A 170 -9.22 1.92 -12.01
CA SER A 170 -9.80 3.26 -11.79
C SER A 170 -8.82 4.40 -12.09
N MET A 171 -7.52 4.17 -11.94
CA MET A 171 -6.48 5.16 -12.17
C MET A 171 -5.84 5.04 -13.57
N GLY A 172 -6.32 4.14 -14.43
CA GLY A 172 -5.80 3.95 -15.78
C GLY A 172 -4.39 3.36 -15.84
N ASP A 173 -4.00 2.61 -14.81
CA ASP A 173 -2.66 2.04 -14.63
C ASP A 173 -2.66 0.51 -14.86
N GLU A 174 -3.46 0.05 -15.85
CA GLU A 174 -3.45 -1.35 -16.23
C GLU A 174 -2.18 -1.68 -17.02
N PRO A 175 -1.48 -2.77 -16.70
CA PRO A 175 -0.33 -3.20 -17.48
C PRO A 175 -0.77 -3.47 -18.93
N ALA A 176 0.01 -2.99 -19.90
CA ALA A 176 -0.27 -3.04 -21.33
C ALA A 176 -0.64 -4.44 -21.87
N THR A 177 -0.31 -5.51 -21.15
CA THR A 177 -0.65 -6.89 -21.44
C THR A 177 -2.15 -7.20 -21.29
N ALA A 178 -2.87 -6.53 -20.41
CA ALA A 178 -4.32 -6.77 -20.23
C ALA A 178 -5.16 -6.20 -21.38
N ILE A 179 -4.64 -5.19 -22.07
CA ILE A 179 -5.33 -4.55 -23.22
C ILE A 179 -5.27 -5.43 -24.47
N ALA A 180 -4.23 -6.27 -24.60
CA ALA A 180 -4.07 -7.15 -25.78
C ALA A 180 -5.06 -8.35 -25.76
N GLU A 181 -5.39 -8.88 -24.60
CA GLU A 181 -6.33 -10.00 -24.47
C GLU A 181 -7.81 -9.60 -24.67
N ALA A 182 -8.16 -8.35 -24.34
CA ALA A 182 -9.52 -7.84 -24.51
C ALA A 182 -9.89 -7.50 -25.95
N ARG A 183 -8.93 -7.48 -26.89
CA ARG A 183 -9.13 -7.10 -28.32
C ARG A 183 -9.27 -8.27 -29.29
N VAL A 184 -9.23 -9.51 -28.84
CA VAL A 184 -9.56 -10.67 -29.69
C VAL A 184 -11.07 -10.91 -29.65
N LEU A 185 -11.80 -10.13 -30.41
CA LEU A 185 -13.18 -10.47 -30.78
C LEU A 185 -13.12 -11.67 -31.73
N PRO A 186 -13.85 -12.78 -31.49
CA PRO A 186 -13.97 -13.82 -32.47
C PRO A 186 -14.71 -13.28 -33.69
N GLY A 187 -14.07 -13.40 -34.85
CA GLY A 187 -14.61 -13.01 -36.13
C GLY A 187 -15.95 -13.71 -36.40
N ALA A 188 -16.87 -12.92 -36.92
CA ALA A 188 -18.11 -13.41 -37.53
C ALA A 188 -17.79 -14.42 -38.63
N GLN A 189 -18.46 -15.55 -38.59
CA GLN A 189 -18.80 -16.36 -39.79
C GLN A 189 -20.30 -16.26 -40.02
#